data_ba1def2902ece0db405648c885764d11
#
_entry.id   ba1def2902ece0db405648c885764d11
#
_cell.length_a   1.000
_cell.length_b   1.000
_cell.length_c   1.000
_cell.angle_alpha   90.00
_cell.angle_beta   90.00
_cell.angle_gamma   90.00
#
_symmetry.space_group_name_H-M   'P 1'
#
loop_
_entity.id
_entity.type
_entity.pdbx_description
1 polymer ?
#
loop_
_entity_poly.entity_id
_entity_poly.type
_entity_poly.pdbx_seq_one_letter_code
_entity_poly.pdbx_strand_id
1 'polypeptide(L)'
;GNSAANGSTASGFECYPAVPGRTWHQESFYFAQLLAKGMQAVGASLRGRGGVRYIYYLENDQKQLVESTHTEVRAERSFTLLEDVNCPAVLAEQCFVTNEADVAQFGSEEGCKKTARVYYEAICAYFGTQPQAEQLAGFTLN
;
A
#
# COMPACT_ATOMS: atom_id res chain seq x y z
N GLY A 1 9.23 0.56 -1.72
CA GLY A 1 9.51 -0.35 -2.82
C GLY A 1 10.97 -0.26 -3.28
N ASN A 2 11.48 -1.34 -3.73
CA ASN A 2 12.82 -1.43 -4.30
C ASN A 2 12.74 -2.17 -5.64
N SER A 3 13.35 -1.59 -6.68
CA SER A 3 13.58 -2.29 -7.92
C SER A 3 15.02 -2.79 -7.97
N ALA A 4 15.21 -4.10 -7.98
CA ALA A 4 16.52 -4.72 -8.03
C ALA A 4 17.24 -4.56 -9.39
N ALA A 5 16.54 -4.11 -10.44
CA ALA A 5 17.12 -3.93 -11.76
C ALA A 5 17.80 -2.57 -11.87
N ASN A 6 19.08 -2.57 -12.24
CA ASN A 6 19.79 -1.35 -12.62
C ASN A 6 19.05 -0.66 -13.78
N GLY A 7 18.82 0.66 -13.65
CA GLY A 7 18.07 1.44 -14.64
C GLY A 7 16.54 1.27 -14.57
N SER A 8 16.02 0.68 -13.50
CA SER A 8 14.57 0.62 -13.29
C SER A 8 13.99 2.03 -13.16
N THR A 9 12.88 2.25 -13.87
CA THR A 9 12.06 3.46 -13.81
C THR A 9 10.85 3.30 -12.90
N ALA A 10 10.81 2.26 -12.05
CA ALA A 10 9.72 2.02 -11.14
C ALA A 10 9.52 3.21 -10.20
N SER A 11 8.29 3.66 -10.06
CA SER A 11 7.89 4.84 -9.29
C SER A 11 6.44 4.70 -8.85
N GLY A 12 6.09 5.38 -7.77
CA GLY A 12 4.72 5.53 -7.29
C GLY A 12 4.36 4.61 -6.12
N PHE A 13 3.13 4.75 -5.67
CA PHE A 13 2.56 4.00 -4.56
C PHE A 13 1.83 2.75 -5.04
N GLU A 14 2.01 1.67 -4.33
CA GLU A 14 1.17 0.48 -4.44
C GLU A 14 1.00 -0.21 -3.09
N CYS A 15 -0.07 -0.95 -2.92
CA CYS A 15 -0.29 -1.75 -1.73
C CYS A 15 -0.94 -3.09 -2.05
N TYR A 16 -0.67 -4.04 -1.18
CA TYR A 16 -1.06 -5.43 -1.33
C TYR A 16 -1.90 -5.87 -0.13
N PRO A 17 -3.22 -6.03 -0.26
CA PRO A 17 -4.06 -6.65 0.75
C PRO A 17 -3.98 -8.17 0.68
N ALA A 18 -4.56 -8.86 1.67
CA ALA A 18 -4.84 -10.28 1.58
C ALA A 18 -5.62 -10.59 0.28
N VAL A 19 -5.23 -11.63 -0.43
CA VAL A 19 -5.76 -11.95 -1.77
C VAL A 19 -7.16 -12.58 -1.71
N PRO A 20 -7.91 -12.61 -2.82
CA PRO A 20 -9.23 -13.25 -2.89
C PRO A 20 -9.22 -14.68 -2.33
N GLY A 21 -10.29 -15.03 -1.60
CA GLY A 21 -10.44 -16.34 -0.97
C GLY A 21 -9.79 -16.48 0.41
N ARG A 22 -9.06 -15.47 0.90
CA ARG A 22 -8.53 -15.45 2.27
C ARG A 22 -9.54 -14.86 3.25
N THR A 23 -9.49 -15.29 4.51
CA THR A 23 -10.43 -14.87 5.56
C THR A 23 -10.56 -13.36 5.68
N TRP A 24 -9.46 -12.65 5.61
CA TRP A 24 -9.41 -11.19 5.79
C TRP A 24 -9.32 -10.40 4.49
N HIS A 25 -9.69 -11.03 3.36
CA HIS A 25 -9.57 -10.38 2.04
C HIS A 25 -10.38 -9.07 1.95
N GLN A 26 -11.65 -9.10 2.31
CA GLN A 26 -12.54 -7.95 2.11
C GLN A 26 -12.13 -6.75 2.96
N GLU A 27 -11.83 -7.00 4.23
CA GLU A 27 -11.40 -5.96 5.17
C GLU A 27 -10.03 -5.39 4.79
N SER A 28 -9.11 -6.25 4.41
CA SER A 28 -7.78 -5.84 3.93
C SER A 28 -7.88 -5.04 2.63
N PHE A 29 -8.72 -5.46 1.71
CA PHE A 29 -8.95 -4.76 0.44
C PHE A 29 -9.58 -3.38 0.67
N TYR A 30 -10.59 -3.28 1.53
CA TYR A 30 -11.19 -2.00 1.89
C TYR A 30 -10.15 -1.04 2.48
N PHE A 31 -9.34 -1.51 3.42
CA PHE A 31 -8.27 -0.69 4.01
C PHE A 31 -7.23 -0.27 2.96
N ALA A 32 -6.83 -1.17 2.05
CA ALA A 32 -5.92 -0.85 0.95
C ALA A 32 -6.48 0.25 0.01
N GLN A 33 -7.78 0.22 -0.27
CA GLN A 33 -8.44 1.28 -1.05
C GLN A 33 -8.39 2.65 -0.35
N LEU A 34 -8.59 2.69 0.97
CA LEU A 34 -8.47 3.93 1.75
C LEU A 34 -7.04 4.48 1.69
N LEU A 35 -6.03 3.63 1.83
CA LEU A 35 -4.62 4.02 1.70
C LEU A 35 -4.30 4.58 0.31
N ALA A 36 -4.67 3.86 -0.75
CA ALA A 36 -4.41 4.29 -2.12
C ALA A 36 -5.08 5.62 -2.43
N LYS A 37 -6.34 5.79 -2.03
CA LYS A 37 -7.08 7.05 -2.19
C LYS A 37 -6.41 8.20 -1.43
N GLY A 38 -5.98 7.97 -0.20
CA GLY A 38 -5.29 8.98 0.61
C GLY A 38 -3.95 9.37 0.01
N MET A 39 -3.16 8.41 -0.45
CA MET A 39 -1.87 8.66 -1.11
C MET A 39 -2.04 9.45 -2.41
N GLN A 40 -3.04 9.10 -3.22
CA GLN A 40 -3.38 9.86 -4.43
C GLN A 40 -3.74 11.30 -4.11
N ALA A 41 -4.51 11.53 -3.05
CA ALA A 41 -4.93 12.87 -2.63
C ALA A 41 -3.76 13.78 -2.22
N VAL A 42 -2.64 13.21 -1.79
CA VAL A 42 -1.41 13.96 -1.45
C VAL A 42 -0.37 13.94 -2.58
N GLY A 43 -0.77 13.54 -3.77
CA GLY A 43 0.02 13.66 -4.99
C GLY A 43 0.83 12.42 -5.38
N ALA A 44 0.63 11.28 -4.74
CA ALA A 44 1.27 10.05 -5.17
C ALA A 44 0.69 9.54 -6.50
N SER A 45 1.56 9.16 -7.41
CA SER A 45 1.16 8.37 -8.57
C SER A 45 0.83 6.95 -8.12
N LEU A 46 -0.33 6.44 -8.51
CA LEU A 46 -0.73 5.08 -8.19
C LEU A 46 -0.25 4.11 -9.26
N ARG A 47 0.39 3.02 -8.84
CA ARG A 47 0.83 1.96 -9.74
C ARG A 47 -0.36 1.08 -10.18
N GLY A 48 -0.26 0.52 -11.37
CA GLY A 48 -1.35 -0.28 -11.94
C GLY A 48 -2.62 0.56 -12.13
N ARG A 49 -3.77 -0.05 -11.92
CA ARG A 49 -5.09 0.58 -12.16
C ARG A 49 -5.67 1.34 -10.98
N GLY A 50 -4.94 1.48 -9.88
CA GLY A 50 -5.49 2.18 -8.70
C GLY A 50 -4.69 1.94 -7.43
N GLY A 51 -3.44 1.52 -7.57
CA GLY A 51 -2.52 1.35 -6.46
C GLY A 51 -2.76 0.11 -5.59
N VAL A 52 -3.87 -0.59 -5.77
CA VAL A 52 -4.16 -1.85 -5.05
C VAL A 52 -3.97 -3.03 -6.00
N ARG A 53 -3.07 -3.91 -5.64
CA ARG A 53 -2.69 -5.06 -6.46
C ARG A 53 -2.59 -6.31 -5.60
N TYR A 54 -2.63 -7.47 -6.23
CA TYR A 54 -2.36 -8.76 -5.59
C TYR A 54 -1.01 -9.28 -6.05
N ILE A 55 -0.33 -10.00 -5.16
CA ILE A 55 0.88 -10.73 -5.50
C ILE A 55 0.70 -12.20 -5.18
N TYR A 56 1.14 -13.04 -6.10
CA TYR A 56 1.15 -14.48 -5.92
C TYR A 56 2.55 -15.03 -6.19
N TYR A 57 2.94 -16.04 -5.43
CA TYR A 57 4.16 -16.78 -5.65
C TYR A 57 3.84 -18.04 -6.44
N LEU A 58 4.32 -18.09 -7.66
CA LEU A 58 4.19 -19.25 -8.54
C LEU A 58 5.22 -20.32 -8.17
N GLU A 59 5.14 -21.45 -8.85
CA GLU A 59 6.21 -22.47 -8.79
C GLU A 59 7.56 -21.80 -9.10
N ASN A 60 8.62 -22.23 -8.39
CA ASN A 60 9.96 -21.64 -8.43
C ASN A 60 10.08 -20.22 -7.84
N ASP A 61 9.22 -19.85 -6.89
CA ASP A 61 9.22 -18.54 -6.21
C ASP A 61 9.11 -17.33 -7.13
N GLN A 62 8.66 -17.51 -8.36
CA GLN A 62 8.37 -16.41 -9.25
C GLN A 62 7.17 -15.61 -8.76
N LYS A 63 7.33 -14.30 -8.68
CA LYS A 63 6.25 -13.38 -8.29
C LYS A 63 5.40 -13.01 -9.48
N GLN A 64 4.09 -13.15 -9.34
CA GLN A 64 3.11 -12.64 -10.29
C GLN A 64 2.30 -11.51 -9.65
N LEU A 65 2.37 -10.34 -10.26
CA LEU A 65 1.54 -9.19 -9.92
C LEU A 65 0.23 -9.26 -10.70
N VAL A 66 -0.88 -9.05 -10.00
CA VAL A 66 -2.23 -9.11 -10.56
C VAL A 66 -2.99 -7.85 -10.12
N GLU A 67 -3.69 -7.21 -11.03
CA GLU A 67 -4.53 -6.07 -10.70
C GLU A 67 -5.72 -6.48 -9.83
N SER A 68 -6.12 -5.62 -8.91
CA SER A 68 -7.21 -5.92 -7.97
C SER A 68 -8.59 -6.07 -8.62
N THR A 69 -8.70 -5.78 -9.91
CA THR A 69 -9.90 -6.09 -10.70
C THR A 69 -10.08 -7.58 -11.00
N HIS A 70 -9.04 -8.39 -10.79
CA HIS A 70 -9.11 -9.85 -10.90
C HIS A 70 -9.49 -10.43 -9.55
N THR A 71 -10.72 -10.90 -9.43
CA THR A 71 -11.31 -11.38 -8.16
C THR A 71 -11.30 -12.90 -8.03
N GLU A 72 -10.62 -13.58 -8.92
CA GLU A 72 -10.54 -15.05 -8.92
C GLU A 72 -9.80 -15.56 -7.69
N VAL A 73 -10.37 -16.58 -7.06
CA VAL A 73 -9.70 -17.28 -5.95
C VAL A 73 -8.63 -18.20 -6.52
N ARG A 74 -7.40 -18.05 -6.01
CA ARG A 74 -6.25 -18.81 -6.46
C ARG A 74 -5.63 -19.60 -5.31
N ALA A 75 -5.04 -20.75 -5.66
CA ALA A 75 -4.38 -21.63 -4.70
C ALA A 75 -2.99 -21.14 -4.29
N GLU A 76 -2.32 -20.38 -5.16
CA GLU A 76 -0.97 -19.87 -4.90
C GLU A 76 -0.95 -18.92 -3.69
N ARG A 77 0.13 -18.98 -2.93
CA ARG A 77 0.33 -18.12 -1.76
C ARG A 77 0.71 -16.71 -2.16
N SER A 78 0.33 -15.78 -1.32
CA SER A 78 0.77 -14.39 -1.35
C SER A 78 1.92 -14.16 -0.36
N PHE A 79 2.21 -12.93 0.02
CA PHE A 79 3.17 -12.62 1.07
C PHE A 79 2.85 -13.37 2.36
N THR A 80 3.87 -13.96 2.98
CA THR A 80 3.73 -14.68 4.27
C THR A 80 2.99 -13.83 5.31
N LEU A 81 3.32 -12.53 5.40
CA LEU A 81 2.63 -11.61 6.30
C LEU A 81 1.11 -11.62 6.08
N LEU A 82 0.66 -11.60 4.82
CA LEU A 82 -0.77 -11.52 4.48
C LEU A 82 -1.48 -12.86 4.60
N GLU A 83 -0.74 -13.97 4.54
CA GLU A 83 -1.28 -15.33 4.67
C GLU A 83 -1.42 -15.79 6.12
N ASP A 84 -0.49 -15.39 6.98
CA ASP A 84 -0.31 -16.01 8.29
C ASP A 84 -0.83 -15.14 9.45
N VAL A 85 -1.18 -13.88 9.22
CA VAL A 85 -1.77 -13.01 10.26
C VAL A 85 -3.26 -13.28 10.43
N ASN A 86 -3.73 -13.23 11.66
CA ASN A 86 -5.15 -13.41 11.99
C ASN A 86 -5.86 -12.07 12.20
N CYS A 87 -5.69 -11.16 11.26
CA CYS A 87 -6.34 -9.85 11.23
C CYS A 87 -6.29 -9.28 9.81
N PRO A 88 -7.10 -8.25 9.50
CA PRO A 88 -6.94 -7.47 8.28
C PRO A 88 -5.51 -6.91 8.18
N ALA A 89 -4.88 -7.08 7.03
CA ALA A 89 -3.50 -6.66 6.80
C ALA A 89 -3.28 -6.14 5.39
N VAL A 90 -2.43 -5.13 5.28
CA VAL A 90 -1.99 -4.54 4.00
C VAL A 90 -0.49 -4.31 4.06
N LEU A 91 0.22 -4.71 3.03
CA LEU A 91 1.60 -4.32 2.81
C LEU A 91 1.60 -3.10 1.89
N ALA A 92 2.08 -1.96 2.38
CA ALA A 92 2.13 -0.71 1.62
C ALA A 92 3.56 -0.41 1.17
N GLU A 93 3.74 -0.20 -0.12
CA GLU A 93 4.97 0.27 -0.74
C GLU A 93 4.84 1.78 -1.01
N GLN A 94 5.35 2.58 -0.07
CA GLN A 94 5.15 4.03 -0.03
C GLN A 94 5.76 4.75 -1.22
N CYS A 95 6.97 4.34 -1.62
CA CYS A 95 7.74 4.90 -2.72
C CYS A 95 8.86 3.92 -3.11
N PHE A 96 9.51 4.17 -4.24
CA PHE A 96 10.67 3.40 -4.66
C PHE A 96 11.96 4.11 -4.24
N VAL A 97 12.73 3.48 -3.36
CA VAL A 97 14.03 4.01 -2.87
C VAL A 97 15.08 4.12 -3.99
N THR A 98 14.84 3.44 -5.10
CA THR A 98 15.68 3.51 -6.32
C THR A 98 15.27 4.62 -7.27
N ASN A 99 14.24 5.42 -6.92
CA ASN A 99 13.75 6.54 -7.72
C ASN A 99 13.92 7.84 -6.93
N GLU A 100 14.77 8.74 -7.42
CA GLU A 100 15.10 10.00 -6.73
C GLU A 100 13.89 10.90 -6.53
N ALA A 101 12.98 10.98 -7.50
CA ALA A 101 11.77 11.79 -7.40
C ALA A 101 10.81 11.24 -6.34
N ASP A 102 10.66 9.91 -6.27
CA ASP A 102 9.87 9.26 -5.23
C ASP A 102 10.45 9.55 -3.84
N VAL A 103 11.76 9.40 -3.69
CA VAL A 103 12.46 9.67 -2.41
C VAL A 103 12.33 11.13 -2.02
N ALA A 104 12.50 12.07 -2.95
CA ALA A 104 12.34 13.50 -2.69
C ALA A 104 10.92 13.84 -2.21
N GLN A 105 9.90 13.20 -2.79
CA GLN A 105 8.49 13.50 -2.52
C GLN A 105 7.97 12.77 -1.28
N PHE A 106 8.31 11.50 -1.07
CA PHE A 106 7.72 10.64 -0.04
C PHE A 106 8.74 9.98 0.90
N GLY A 107 10.02 10.02 0.60
CA GLY A 107 11.10 9.49 1.45
C GLY A 107 11.80 10.55 2.30
N SER A 108 11.55 11.84 2.05
CA SER A 108 12.02 12.94 2.90
C SER A 108 11.26 12.98 4.24
N GLU A 109 11.75 13.76 5.20
CA GLU A 109 11.05 13.95 6.48
C GLU A 109 9.63 14.51 6.26
N GLU A 110 9.47 15.49 5.37
CA GLU A 110 8.17 16.04 5.00
C GLU A 110 7.29 14.98 4.32
N GLY A 111 7.85 14.21 3.40
CA GLY A 111 7.15 13.13 2.71
C GLY A 111 6.69 12.03 3.68
N CYS A 112 7.52 11.67 4.65
CA CYS A 112 7.17 10.71 5.68
C CYS A 112 6.05 11.21 6.59
N LYS A 113 6.08 12.49 7.01
CA LYS A 113 4.99 13.11 7.79
C LYS A 113 3.68 13.13 7.01
N LYS A 114 3.74 13.52 5.74
CA LYS A 114 2.59 13.52 4.82
C LYS A 114 1.97 12.12 4.71
N THR A 115 2.80 11.11 4.50
CA THR A 115 2.36 9.71 4.41
C THR A 115 1.81 9.18 5.72
N ALA A 116 2.46 9.48 6.85
CA ALA A 116 1.99 9.10 8.18
C ALA A 116 0.59 9.66 8.47
N ARG A 117 0.34 10.91 8.06
CA ARG A 117 -1.00 11.51 8.15
C ARG A 117 -2.01 10.74 7.31
N VAL A 118 -1.68 10.39 6.07
CA VAL A 118 -2.56 9.59 5.20
C VAL A 118 -2.90 8.25 5.87
N TYR A 119 -1.91 7.57 6.44
CA TYR A 119 -2.13 6.29 7.12
C TYR A 119 -3.03 6.44 8.35
N TYR A 120 -2.80 7.47 9.15
CA TYR A 120 -3.63 7.77 10.31
C TYR A 120 -5.09 8.03 9.90
N GLU A 121 -5.31 8.89 8.92
CA GLU A 121 -6.65 9.20 8.40
C GLU A 121 -7.34 7.95 7.81
N ALA A 122 -6.59 7.11 7.09
CA ALA A 122 -7.11 5.85 6.55
C ALA A 122 -7.50 4.85 7.66
N ILE A 123 -6.72 4.76 8.73
CA ILE A 123 -7.04 3.95 9.91
C ILE A 123 -8.32 4.46 10.58
N CYS A 124 -8.42 5.77 10.79
CA CYS A 124 -9.62 6.37 11.36
C CYS A 124 -10.86 6.07 10.50
N ALA A 125 -10.75 6.25 9.18
CA ALA A 125 -11.82 5.95 8.24
C ALA A 125 -12.21 4.46 8.25
N TYR A 126 -11.22 3.57 8.34
CA TYR A 126 -11.46 2.13 8.43
C TYR A 126 -12.31 1.77 9.65
N PHE A 127 -12.03 2.36 10.81
CA PHE A 127 -12.78 2.14 12.05
C PHE A 127 -14.00 3.04 12.22
N GLY A 128 -14.31 3.90 11.24
CA GLY A 128 -15.44 4.82 11.32
C GLY A 128 -15.28 5.91 12.39
N THR A 129 -14.05 6.25 12.74
CA THR A 129 -13.72 7.30 13.72
C THR A 129 -13.23 8.57 13.03
N GLN A 130 -13.29 9.71 13.73
CA GLN A 130 -12.75 10.97 13.23
C GLN A 130 -11.28 11.14 13.66
N PRO A 131 -10.40 11.64 12.77
CA PRO A 131 -9.06 12.03 13.17
C PRO A 131 -9.08 13.10 14.25
N GLN A 132 -8.23 12.96 15.25
CA GLN A 132 -8.10 13.93 16.34
C GLN A 132 -7.20 15.09 15.92
N ALA A 133 -7.62 16.33 16.21
CA ALA A 133 -6.90 17.55 15.82
C ALA A 133 -5.46 17.58 16.36
N GLU A 134 -5.24 17.14 17.59
CA GLU A 134 -3.91 17.08 18.21
C GLU A 134 -2.97 16.12 17.45
N GLN A 135 -3.49 14.98 17.00
CA GLN A 135 -2.71 14.02 16.21
C GLN A 135 -2.40 14.58 14.81
N LEU A 136 -3.37 15.25 14.19
CA LEU A 136 -3.15 15.89 12.89
C LEU A 136 -2.09 17.00 12.96
N ALA A 137 -2.05 17.76 14.05
CA ALA A 137 -1.03 18.79 14.27
C ALA A 137 0.40 18.22 14.34
N GLY A 138 0.56 16.99 14.82
CA GLY A 138 1.86 16.30 14.87
C GLY A 138 2.45 15.99 13.49
N PHE A 139 1.64 16.00 12.43
CA PHE A 139 2.09 15.77 11.05
C PHE A 139 2.40 17.06 10.27
N THR A 140 2.19 18.23 10.88
CA THR A 140 2.57 19.51 10.25
C THR A 140 4.06 19.75 10.44
N LEU A 141 4.69 20.32 9.42
CA LEU A 141 6.05 20.86 9.53
C LEU A 141 5.98 22.20 10.26
N ASN A 142 6.80 22.36 11.26
CA ASN A 142 7.01 23.67 11.88
C ASN A 142 7.85 24.56 10.98
#